data_bb339ce527c96e121bc71905fffd4651
#
_entry.id   bb339ce527c96e121bc71905fffd4651
#
_cell.length_a   1.000
_cell.length_b   1.000
_cell.length_c   1.000
_cell.angle_alpha   90.00
_cell.angle_beta   90.00
_cell.angle_gamma   90.00
#
_symmetry.space_group_name_H-M   'P 1'
#
loop_
_entity.id
_entity.type
_entity.pdbx_description
1 polymer ?
#
loop_
_entity_poly.entity_id
_entity_poly.type
_entity_poly.pdbx_seq_one_letter_code
_entity_poly.pdbx_strand_id
1 'polypeptide(L)'
;MDKIFVAIFTPEFLFSVIRVSTPLILGAMAALICNRGGMLHIAFEGIMLSAAFFGMLTSALTQNVFIGVLGAIVGGLLISMMLGYFHLVLNSDRTLTGIALNTFASAGTVFALYLLVQDKGTSSSLPSLVVPTLD
;
A
#
# COMPACT_ATOMS: atom_id res chain seq x y z
N MET A 1 -34.40 5.96 -13.75
CA MET A 1 -33.53 6.78 -12.91
C MET A 1 -33.67 6.45 -11.43
N ASP A 2 -34.83 6.02 -10.97
CA ASP A 2 -35.10 5.72 -9.56
C ASP A 2 -34.28 4.57 -8.96
N LYS A 3 -33.94 3.57 -9.75
CA LYS A 3 -33.08 2.44 -9.29
C LYS A 3 -31.65 2.85 -8.95
N ILE A 4 -31.12 3.88 -9.61
CA ILE A 4 -29.77 4.40 -9.35
C ILE A 4 -29.77 5.23 -8.07
N PHE A 5 -30.80 6.06 -7.86
CA PHE A 5 -30.97 6.83 -6.63
C PHE A 5 -31.14 5.93 -5.40
N VAL A 6 -31.91 4.86 -5.51
CA VAL A 6 -32.09 3.90 -4.41
C VAL A 6 -30.77 3.17 -4.12
N ALA A 7 -30.01 2.79 -5.14
CA ALA A 7 -28.71 2.14 -4.94
C ALA A 7 -27.66 3.03 -4.28
N ILE A 8 -27.68 4.36 -4.54
CA ILE A 8 -26.75 5.33 -3.93
C ILE A 8 -27.05 5.56 -2.44
N PHE A 9 -28.31 5.42 -2.02
CA PHE A 9 -28.74 5.62 -0.63
C PHE A 9 -28.81 4.32 0.18
N THR A 10 -28.27 3.21 -0.33
CA THR A 10 -28.14 1.98 0.46
C THR A 10 -26.99 2.09 1.47
N PRO A 11 -27.16 1.57 2.71
CA PRO A 11 -26.07 1.50 3.70
C PRO A 11 -24.82 0.83 3.14
N GLU A 12 -24.96 -0.19 2.32
CA GLU A 12 -23.87 -0.92 1.67
C GLU A 12 -23.01 -0.04 0.77
N PHE A 13 -23.61 0.92 0.07
CA PHE A 13 -22.87 1.88 -0.73
C PHE A 13 -22.03 2.81 0.14
N LEU A 14 -22.61 3.31 1.24
CA LEU A 14 -21.87 4.15 2.20
C LEU A 14 -20.68 3.41 2.82
N PHE A 15 -20.87 2.17 3.24
CA PHE A 15 -19.78 1.33 3.75
C PHE A 15 -18.67 1.12 2.70
N SER A 16 -19.04 0.88 1.45
CA SER A 16 -18.08 0.74 0.35
C SER A 16 -17.30 2.02 0.10
N VAL A 17 -17.96 3.18 0.12
CA VAL A 17 -17.32 4.50 -0.03
C VAL A 17 -16.33 4.74 1.10
N ILE A 18 -16.72 4.52 2.36
CA ILE A 18 -15.83 4.69 3.52
C ILE A 18 -14.61 3.76 3.41
N ARG A 19 -14.84 2.50 3.06
CA ARG A 19 -13.77 1.49 2.92
C ARG A 19 -12.72 1.88 1.87
N VAL A 20 -13.15 2.42 0.74
CA VAL A 20 -12.24 2.85 -0.34
C VAL A 20 -11.60 4.20 -0.02
N SER A 21 -12.35 5.11 0.63
CA SER A 21 -11.86 6.45 0.96
C SER A 21 -10.81 6.46 2.08
N THR A 22 -10.89 5.54 3.03
CA THR A 22 -9.99 5.50 4.20
C THR A 22 -8.51 5.44 3.81
N PRO A 23 -8.02 4.52 2.97
CA PRO A 23 -6.62 4.50 2.58
C PRO A 23 -6.20 5.73 1.77
N LEU A 24 -7.12 6.28 0.96
CA LEU A 24 -6.85 7.50 0.19
C LEU A 24 -6.68 8.73 1.09
N ILE A 25 -7.52 8.88 2.12
CA ILE A 25 -7.43 9.97 3.08
C ILE A 25 -6.13 9.87 3.89
N LEU A 26 -5.80 8.69 4.41
CA LEU A 26 -4.56 8.46 5.14
C LEU A 26 -3.33 8.75 4.27
N GLY A 27 -3.36 8.33 3.00
CA GLY A 27 -2.34 8.63 2.02
C GLY A 27 -2.19 10.12 1.76
N ALA A 28 -3.29 10.83 1.57
CA ALA A 28 -3.28 12.27 1.36
C ALA A 28 -2.73 13.04 2.57
N MET A 29 -3.10 12.65 3.79
CA MET A 29 -2.57 13.25 5.01
C MET A 29 -1.06 13.03 5.15
N ALA A 30 -0.59 11.83 4.90
CA ALA A 30 0.84 11.53 4.92
C ALA A 30 1.60 12.34 3.85
N ALA A 31 1.05 12.47 2.64
CA ALA A 31 1.62 13.31 1.59
C ALA A 31 1.68 14.80 1.98
N LEU A 32 0.67 15.33 2.66
CA LEU A 32 0.66 16.69 3.18
C LEU A 32 1.76 16.94 4.22
N ILE A 33 1.96 15.98 5.13
CA ILE A 33 3.02 16.07 6.15
C ILE A 33 4.40 16.07 5.48
N CYS A 34 4.63 15.15 4.53
CA CYS A 34 5.88 15.07 3.78
C CYS A 34 6.15 16.33 2.96
N ASN A 35 5.12 16.89 2.32
CA ASN A 35 5.23 18.13 1.54
C ASN A 35 5.60 19.33 2.43
N ARG A 36 5.06 19.40 3.64
CA ARG A 36 5.46 20.42 4.62
C ARG A 36 6.91 20.25 5.11
N GLY A 37 7.44 19.04 5.10
CA GLY A 37 8.85 18.73 5.32
C GLY A 37 9.76 19.03 4.13
N GLY A 38 9.23 19.60 3.03
CA GLY A 38 9.99 19.94 1.83
C GLY A 38 10.26 18.74 0.92
N MET A 39 9.64 17.59 1.19
CA MET A 39 9.76 16.39 0.37
C MET A 39 8.51 16.20 -0.49
N LEU A 40 8.64 16.26 -1.81
CA LEU A 40 7.58 15.87 -2.74
C LEU A 40 7.50 14.33 -2.77
N HIS A 41 6.38 13.79 -2.29
CA HIS A 41 6.23 12.36 -2.11
C HIS A 41 5.55 11.70 -3.32
N ILE A 42 6.28 11.53 -4.41
CA ILE A 42 5.78 10.85 -5.61
C ILE A 42 5.83 9.31 -5.45
N ALA A 43 6.71 8.80 -4.58
CA ALA A 43 6.89 7.36 -4.32
C ALA A 43 5.77 6.71 -3.48
N PHE A 44 4.63 7.38 -3.30
CA PHE A 44 3.56 6.94 -2.40
C PHE A 44 2.97 5.59 -2.79
N GLU A 45 2.74 5.39 -4.08
CA GLU A 45 2.20 4.15 -4.63
C GLU A 45 3.12 2.96 -4.35
N GLY A 46 4.42 3.14 -4.57
CA GLY A 46 5.43 2.10 -4.29
C GLY A 46 5.52 1.74 -2.82
N ILE A 47 5.40 2.73 -1.91
CA ILE A 47 5.40 2.48 -0.47
C ILE A 47 4.15 1.72 -0.05
N MET A 48 2.98 2.11 -0.53
CA MET A 48 1.73 1.41 -0.23
C MET A 48 1.74 -0.03 -0.75
N LEU A 49 2.21 -0.23 -1.97
CA LEU A 49 2.26 -1.54 -2.60
C LEU A 49 3.24 -2.47 -1.89
N SER A 50 4.43 -1.98 -1.52
CA SER A 50 5.40 -2.77 -0.76
C SER A 50 4.92 -3.09 0.65
N ALA A 51 4.30 -2.13 1.34
CA ALA A 51 3.70 -2.36 2.64
C ALA A 51 2.59 -3.43 2.57
N ALA A 52 1.72 -3.36 1.57
CA ALA A 52 0.68 -4.36 1.35
C ALA A 52 1.26 -5.76 1.08
N PHE A 53 2.30 -5.83 0.24
CA PHE A 53 2.97 -7.09 -0.09
C PHE A 53 3.62 -7.73 1.14
N PHE A 54 4.44 -6.99 1.89
CA PHE A 54 5.09 -7.53 3.10
C PHE A 54 4.08 -7.86 4.19
N GLY A 55 3.03 -7.06 4.33
CA GLY A 55 1.95 -7.33 5.29
C GLY A 55 1.21 -8.62 4.98
N MET A 56 0.84 -8.82 3.72
CA MET A 56 0.21 -10.04 3.25
C MET A 56 1.12 -11.26 3.44
N LEU A 57 2.39 -11.15 3.03
CA LEU A 57 3.36 -12.23 3.11
C LEU A 57 3.60 -12.67 4.58
N THR A 58 3.85 -11.72 5.47
CA THR A 58 4.08 -12.02 6.89
C THR A 58 2.83 -12.56 7.59
N SER A 59 1.65 -12.06 7.25
CA SER A 59 0.38 -12.58 7.74
C SER A 59 0.12 -14.02 7.25
N ALA A 60 0.42 -14.32 6.00
CA ALA A 60 0.27 -15.65 5.44
C ALA A 60 1.22 -16.68 6.08
N LEU A 61 2.47 -16.28 6.35
CA LEU A 61 3.47 -17.16 6.93
C LEU A 61 3.25 -17.43 8.44
N THR A 62 2.83 -16.41 9.18
CA THR A 62 2.70 -16.49 10.64
C THR A 62 1.29 -16.80 11.12
N GLN A 63 0.29 -16.70 10.23
CA GLN A 63 -1.13 -16.81 10.57
C GLN A 63 -1.52 -15.90 11.75
N ASN A 64 -0.90 -14.71 11.80
CA ASN A 64 -1.14 -13.71 12.84
C ASN A 64 -1.24 -12.32 12.23
N VAL A 65 -2.39 -11.68 12.46
CA VAL A 65 -2.68 -10.35 11.91
C VAL A 65 -1.72 -9.27 12.45
N PHE A 66 -1.35 -9.34 13.73
CA PHE A 66 -0.45 -8.33 14.32
C PHE A 66 0.95 -8.39 13.70
N ILE A 67 1.45 -9.58 13.42
CA ILE A 67 2.74 -9.76 12.74
C ILE A 67 2.63 -9.29 11.28
N GLY A 68 1.48 -9.50 10.64
CA GLY A 68 1.18 -8.95 9.32
C GLY A 68 1.27 -7.41 9.29
N VAL A 69 0.70 -6.74 10.28
CA VAL A 69 0.79 -5.26 10.40
C VAL A 69 2.23 -4.81 10.62
N LEU A 70 3.00 -5.49 11.47
CA LEU A 70 4.43 -5.19 11.65
C LEU A 70 5.22 -5.38 10.35
N GLY A 71 4.94 -6.45 9.61
CA GLY A 71 5.53 -6.69 8.30
C GLY A 71 5.21 -5.57 7.28
N ALA A 72 3.99 -5.07 7.28
CA ALA A 72 3.59 -3.94 6.45
C ALA A 72 4.37 -2.66 6.79
N ILE A 73 4.55 -2.38 8.08
CA ILE A 73 5.33 -1.23 8.55
C ILE A 73 6.79 -1.36 8.09
N VAL A 74 7.40 -2.52 8.26
CA VAL A 74 8.79 -2.77 7.84
C VAL A 74 8.92 -2.61 6.32
N GLY A 75 8.00 -3.17 5.53
CA GLY A 75 8.01 -3.04 4.07
C GLY A 75 7.89 -1.59 3.60
N GLY A 76 7.00 -0.81 4.20
CA GLY A 76 6.87 0.62 3.91
C GLY A 76 8.10 1.42 4.31
N LEU A 77 8.70 1.12 5.48
CA LEU A 77 9.91 1.77 5.95
C LEU A 77 11.11 1.51 5.03
N LEU A 78 11.28 0.30 4.51
CA LEU A 78 12.39 -0.02 3.60
C LEU A 78 12.38 0.86 2.36
N ILE A 79 11.24 0.99 1.69
CA ILE A 79 11.13 1.85 0.50
C ILE A 79 11.27 3.33 0.87
N SER A 80 10.72 3.76 2.01
CA SER A 80 10.86 5.14 2.50
C SER A 80 12.31 5.50 2.83
N MET A 81 13.06 4.59 3.47
CA MET A 81 14.49 4.79 3.75
C MET A 81 15.31 4.84 2.46
N MET A 82 14.97 4.01 1.48
CA MET A 82 15.62 4.01 0.18
C MET A 82 15.38 5.35 -0.54
N LEU A 83 14.14 5.86 -0.53
CA LEU A 83 13.82 7.18 -1.06
C LEU A 83 14.61 8.30 -0.35
N GLY A 84 14.64 8.27 0.98
CA GLY A 84 15.38 9.23 1.79
C GLY A 84 16.88 9.20 1.49
N TYR A 85 17.46 8.03 1.36
CA TYR A 85 18.87 7.87 1.01
C TYR A 85 19.21 8.48 -0.36
N PHE A 86 18.44 8.15 -1.40
CA PHE A 86 18.64 8.72 -2.73
C PHE A 86 18.50 10.23 -2.74
N HIS A 87 17.56 10.75 -1.97
CA HIS A 87 17.31 12.19 -1.95
C HIS A 87 18.32 12.97 -1.09
N LEU A 88 18.61 12.49 0.13
CA LEU A 88 19.45 13.22 1.10
C LEU A 88 20.94 13.01 0.87
N VAL A 89 21.35 11.80 0.47
CA VAL A 89 22.77 11.46 0.33
C VAL A 89 23.27 11.64 -1.11
N LEU A 90 22.48 11.17 -2.07
CA LEU A 90 22.86 11.26 -3.50
C LEU A 90 22.39 12.54 -4.19
N ASN A 91 21.61 13.41 -3.51
CA ASN A 91 21.04 14.63 -4.08
C ASN A 91 20.32 14.40 -5.41
N SER A 92 19.68 13.24 -5.57
CA SER A 92 18.98 12.86 -6.79
C SER A 92 17.71 13.71 -6.96
N ASP A 93 17.27 13.88 -8.22
CA ASP A 93 16.01 14.51 -8.54
C ASP A 93 14.83 13.77 -7.87
N ARG A 94 14.00 14.51 -7.15
CA ARG A 94 12.91 13.95 -6.32
C ARG A 94 11.86 13.23 -7.16
N THR A 95 11.53 13.81 -8.30
CA THR A 95 10.50 13.29 -9.20
C THR A 95 10.98 12.02 -9.88
N LEU A 96 12.19 12.04 -10.41
CA LEU A 96 12.78 10.89 -11.09
C LEU A 96 12.95 9.70 -10.14
N THR A 97 13.49 9.95 -8.94
CA THR A 97 13.67 8.91 -7.91
C THR A 97 12.33 8.34 -7.46
N GLY A 98 11.30 9.18 -7.28
CA GLY A 98 9.96 8.73 -6.91
C GLY A 98 9.33 7.81 -7.95
N ILE A 99 9.41 8.16 -9.23
CA ILE A 99 8.91 7.35 -10.34
C ILE A 99 9.68 6.03 -10.44
N ALA A 100 11.01 6.09 -10.33
CA ALA A 100 11.86 4.89 -10.36
C ALA A 100 11.52 3.92 -9.23
N LEU A 101 11.32 4.41 -8.00
CA LEU A 101 10.93 3.59 -6.85
C LEU A 101 9.52 3.01 -6.97
N ASN A 102 8.56 3.75 -7.53
CA ASN A 102 7.23 3.22 -7.82
C ASN A 102 7.31 2.05 -8.81
N THR A 103 8.05 2.23 -9.89
CA THR A 103 8.24 1.18 -10.90
C THR A 103 8.97 -0.03 -10.31
N PHE A 104 10.02 0.22 -9.52
CA PHE A 104 10.76 -0.84 -8.83
C PHE A 104 9.87 -1.63 -7.85
N ALA A 105 9.09 -0.93 -7.02
CA ALA A 105 8.17 -1.58 -6.08
C ALA A 105 7.09 -2.39 -6.80
N SER A 106 6.50 -1.83 -7.86
CA SER A 106 5.48 -2.51 -8.66
C SER A 106 6.03 -3.77 -9.33
N ALA A 107 7.12 -3.65 -10.06
CA ALA A 107 7.74 -4.79 -10.72
C ALA A 107 8.29 -5.83 -9.71
N GLY A 108 8.91 -5.35 -8.62
CA GLY A 108 9.49 -6.19 -7.58
C GLY A 108 8.45 -7.01 -6.82
N THR A 109 7.32 -6.40 -6.45
CA THR A 109 6.23 -7.13 -5.75
C THR A 109 5.55 -8.15 -6.64
N VAL A 110 5.30 -7.83 -7.92
CA VAL A 110 4.73 -8.80 -8.88
C VAL A 110 5.69 -9.95 -9.14
N PHE A 111 6.98 -9.67 -9.30
CA PHE A 111 8.00 -10.70 -9.49
C PHE A 111 8.15 -11.59 -8.25
N ALA A 112 8.17 -11.00 -7.06
CA ALA A 112 8.23 -11.75 -5.81
C ALA A 112 6.99 -12.64 -5.60
N LEU A 113 5.79 -12.13 -5.92
CA LEU A 113 4.57 -12.94 -5.92
C LEU A 113 4.67 -14.11 -6.89
N TYR A 114 5.16 -13.86 -8.09
CA TYR A 114 5.33 -14.94 -9.08
C TYR A 114 6.28 -16.04 -8.59
N LEU A 115 7.38 -15.69 -7.93
CA LEU A 115 8.30 -16.67 -7.36
C LEU A 115 7.69 -17.48 -6.22
N LEU A 116 6.83 -16.87 -5.41
CA LEU A 116 6.22 -17.51 -4.24
C LEU A 116 4.99 -18.35 -4.58
N VAL A 117 4.17 -17.87 -5.49
CA VAL A 117 2.83 -18.43 -5.77
C VAL A 117 2.78 -19.12 -7.13
N GLN A 118 3.73 -18.83 -8.02
CA GLN A 118 3.75 -19.26 -9.44
C GLN A 118 2.54 -18.75 -10.25
N ASP A 119 1.76 -17.83 -9.69
CA ASP A 119 0.61 -17.19 -10.33
C ASP A 119 0.88 -15.72 -10.60
N LYS A 120 0.43 -15.22 -11.77
CA LYS A 120 0.71 -13.83 -12.17
C LYS A 120 -0.29 -12.87 -11.54
N GLY A 121 0.18 -12.07 -10.56
CA GLY A 121 -0.53 -10.87 -10.11
C GLY A 121 -1.64 -11.07 -9.09
N THR A 122 -1.89 -12.28 -8.62
CA THR A 122 -2.90 -12.55 -7.59
C THR A 122 -2.33 -13.35 -6.43
N SER A 123 -2.72 -13.02 -5.22
CA SER A 123 -2.36 -13.74 -3.99
C SER A 123 -3.45 -14.70 -3.52
N SER A 124 -4.37 -15.08 -4.42
CA SER A 124 -5.55 -15.88 -4.07
C SER A 124 -5.23 -17.26 -3.48
N SER A 125 -4.04 -17.78 -3.75
CA SER A 125 -3.56 -19.06 -3.21
C SER A 125 -2.88 -18.94 -1.83
N LEU A 126 -2.61 -17.72 -1.34
CA LEU A 126 -2.01 -17.49 -0.01
C LEU A 126 -3.11 -17.16 1.00
N PRO A 127 -3.37 -18.04 2.00
CA PRO A 127 -4.36 -17.76 3.03
C PRO A 127 -3.81 -16.70 4.01
N SER A 128 -4.06 -15.44 3.74
CA SER A 128 -3.77 -14.37 4.68
C SER A 128 -4.97 -14.09 5.58
N LEU A 129 -4.73 -13.82 6.87
CA LEU A 129 -5.79 -13.42 7.79
C LEU A 129 -6.17 -11.96 7.57
N VAL A 130 -7.48 -11.70 7.62
CA VAL A 130 -8.04 -10.35 7.59
C VAL A 130 -8.16 -9.82 9.01
N VAL A 131 -7.95 -8.52 9.21
CA VAL A 131 -8.19 -7.86 10.50
C VAL A 131 -9.65 -8.09 10.91
N PRO A 132 -9.93 -8.63 12.13
CA PRO A 132 -11.29 -8.87 12.57
C PRO A 132 -12.07 -7.55 12.59
N THR A 133 -13.22 -7.55 11.93
CA THR A 133 -14.18 -6.46 12.02
C THR A 133 -14.91 -6.55 13.35
N LEU A 134 -15.11 -5.42 14.01
CA LEU A 134 -16.00 -5.33 15.16
C LEU A 134 -17.44 -5.42 14.63
N ASP A 135 -18.12 -6.52 14.94
CA ASP A 135 -19.57 -6.69 14.72
C ASP A 135 -20.37 -5.94 15.80
#